data_8cd3793962c5d9678622639dc2c1f30f
#
_entry.id   8cd3793962c5d9678622639dc2c1f30f
#
_cell.length_a   1.000
_cell.length_b   1.000
_cell.length_c   1.000
_cell.angle_alpha   90.00
_cell.angle_beta   90.00
_cell.angle_gamma   90.00
#
_symmetry.space_group_name_H-M   'P 1'
#
loop_
_entity.id
_entity.type
_entity.pdbx_description
1 polymer ?
#
loop_
_entity_poly.entity_id
_entity_poly.type
_entity_poly.pdbx_seq_one_letter_code
_entity_poly.pdbx_strand_id
1 'polypeptide(L)'
;MLSYMIVGSGYRAEYFGRIAAAYPRLFRAMFLCRSAEKAELMRAHTGQAATVSPEECLAFRPDFAVIAVDYAHIADVALEWIGRGLPVVTETPVGNTEDKLRELWRLGREGARIVCCEQYHRQPLLAAGLRAVEQGLIGEPSSLYLSLVHDYHGASLMRRALRIAPGEGYTLRGVCQRSPVAETDSRYGAILDGRETEAARSMLHVSFDSGREAIYDFSPIQYRSYIRSRHLTLRASRGEWTDTMLLRLNGKNEPERVALLPEIPERYRILDTQALRDRRRNWTAELAPDTVQDEFAIASLLLDMEDYLAGGPSPYPLEEALEDAWFKLQGDRALAQPWQEVRCGERPWLA
;
A
#
# COMPACT_ATOMS: atom_id res chain seq x y z
N MET A 1 10.12 -17.71 -14.00
CA MET A 1 8.91 -16.97 -14.44
C MET A 1 7.78 -17.34 -13.49
N LEU A 2 7.28 -16.38 -12.76
CA LEU A 2 6.17 -16.57 -11.80
C LEU A 2 4.82 -16.57 -12.50
N SER A 3 3.93 -17.45 -12.07
CA SER A 3 2.54 -17.50 -12.51
C SER A 3 1.61 -17.19 -11.35
N TYR A 4 0.59 -16.37 -11.56
CA TYR A 4 -0.38 -16.07 -10.54
C TYR A 4 -1.80 -15.93 -11.09
N MET A 5 -2.76 -16.33 -10.27
CA MET A 5 -4.14 -16.02 -10.54
C MET A 5 -4.53 -14.71 -9.84
N ILE A 6 -5.46 -13.96 -10.42
CA ILE A 6 -5.97 -12.71 -9.87
C ILE A 6 -7.44 -12.90 -9.57
N VAL A 7 -7.78 -12.94 -8.29
CA VAL A 7 -9.17 -13.04 -7.83
C VAL A 7 -9.73 -11.63 -7.71
N GLY A 8 -10.55 -11.24 -8.67
CA GLY A 8 -11.13 -9.90 -8.76
C GLY A 8 -11.12 -9.34 -10.17
N SER A 9 -11.89 -8.27 -10.38
CA SER A 9 -12.02 -7.59 -11.68
C SER A 9 -12.23 -6.09 -11.52
N GLY A 10 -11.77 -5.54 -10.42
CA GLY A 10 -11.82 -4.12 -10.12
C GLY A 10 -10.57 -3.38 -10.61
N TYR A 11 -10.55 -2.06 -10.39
CA TYR A 11 -9.46 -1.18 -10.77
C TYR A 11 -8.09 -1.66 -10.24
N ARG A 12 -8.01 -2.16 -9.00
CA ARG A 12 -6.75 -2.67 -8.43
C ARG A 12 -6.33 -4.00 -9.05
N ALA A 13 -7.29 -4.88 -9.36
CA ALA A 13 -7.01 -6.14 -10.06
C ALA A 13 -6.35 -5.91 -11.43
N GLU A 14 -6.74 -4.84 -12.15
CA GLU A 14 -6.13 -4.47 -13.43
C GLU A 14 -4.62 -4.16 -13.32
N TYR A 15 -4.14 -3.63 -12.18
CA TYR A 15 -2.70 -3.38 -11.97
C TYR A 15 -1.88 -4.64 -12.13
N PHE A 16 -2.29 -5.72 -11.49
CA PHE A 16 -1.61 -7.02 -11.57
C PHE A 16 -1.63 -7.60 -12.99
N GLY A 17 -2.74 -7.45 -13.70
CA GLY A 17 -2.84 -7.88 -15.10
C GLY A 17 -1.94 -7.05 -16.03
N ARG A 18 -1.88 -5.72 -15.84
CA ARG A 18 -0.98 -4.84 -16.62
C ARG A 18 0.49 -5.12 -16.33
N ILE A 19 0.85 -5.42 -15.10
CA ILE A 19 2.21 -5.82 -14.72
C ILE A 19 2.62 -7.10 -15.46
N ALA A 20 1.76 -8.13 -15.49
CA ALA A 20 2.05 -9.33 -16.26
C ALA A 20 2.19 -9.05 -17.75
N ALA A 21 1.35 -8.17 -18.30
CA ALA A 21 1.42 -7.76 -19.70
C ALA A 21 2.68 -6.94 -20.02
N ALA A 22 3.16 -6.10 -19.08
CA ALA A 22 4.38 -5.31 -19.25
C ALA A 22 5.65 -6.18 -19.17
N TYR A 23 5.64 -7.22 -18.35
CA TYR A 23 6.81 -8.08 -18.10
C TYR A 23 6.53 -9.57 -18.40
N PRO A 24 6.18 -9.96 -19.64
CA PRO A 24 5.75 -11.31 -19.99
C PRO A 24 6.85 -12.37 -19.86
N ARG A 25 8.12 -11.97 -19.69
CA ARG A 25 9.23 -12.87 -19.39
C ARG A 25 9.37 -13.16 -17.89
N LEU A 26 8.80 -12.33 -17.04
CA LEU A 26 8.87 -12.46 -15.58
C LEU A 26 7.58 -13.03 -15.01
N PHE A 27 6.43 -12.63 -15.57
CA PHE A 27 5.12 -12.91 -15.01
C PHE A 27 4.16 -13.46 -16.05
N ARG A 28 3.26 -14.32 -15.57
CA ARG A 28 2.12 -14.86 -16.29
C ARG A 28 0.89 -14.80 -15.37
N ALA A 29 -0.22 -14.25 -15.85
CA ALA A 29 -1.40 -14.07 -15.03
C ALA A 29 -2.69 -14.60 -15.67
N MET A 30 -3.67 -14.99 -14.84
CA MET A 30 -5.02 -15.34 -15.24
C MET A 30 -6.01 -14.77 -14.23
N PHE A 31 -7.07 -14.13 -14.72
CA PHE A 31 -8.14 -13.58 -13.88
C PHE A 31 -9.20 -14.62 -13.56
N LEU A 32 -9.62 -14.66 -12.30
CA LEU A 32 -10.87 -15.27 -11.85
C LEU A 32 -11.89 -14.16 -11.61
N CYS A 33 -12.94 -14.12 -12.41
CA CYS A 33 -13.96 -13.08 -12.40
C CYS A 33 -15.32 -13.63 -11.95
N ARG A 34 -16.17 -12.77 -11.38
CA ARG A 34 -17.53 -13.18 -10.94
C ARG A 34 -18.53 -13.42 -12.08
N SER A 35 -18.28 -12.84 -13.27
CA SER A 35 -19.17 -12.99 -14.44
C SER A 35 -18.36 -13.04 -15.73
N ALA A 36 -18.96 -13.63 -16.76
CA ALA A 36 -18.37 -13.69 -18.10
C ALA A 36 -18.12 -12.29 -18.69
N GLU A 37 -19.02 -11.33 -18.42
CA GLU A 37 -18.84 -9.92 -18.80
C GLU A 37 -17.57 -9.32 -18.19
N LYS A 38 -17.34 -9.55 -16.89
CA LYS A 38 -16.13 -9.08 -16.21
C LYS A 38 -14.87 -9.77 -16.73
N ALA A 39 -14.96 -11.05 -17.06
CA ALA A 39 -13.85 -11.78 -17.67
C ALA A 39 -13.50 -11.20 -19.05
N GLU A 40 -14.50 -10.89 -19.88
CA GLU A 40 -14.28 -10.25 -21.18
C GLU A 40 -13.65 -8.85 -21.01
N LEU A 41 -14.15 -8.07 -20.06
CA LEU A 41 -13.59 -6.76 -19.73
C LEU A 41 -12.11 -6.85 -19.34
N MET A 42 -11.73 -7.81 -18.47
CA MET A 42 -10.34 -7.99 -18.06
C MET A 42 -9.45 -8.44 -19.21
N ARG A 43 -9.93 -9.33 -20.09
CA ARG A 43 -9.20 -9.69 -21.33
C ARG A 43 -8.95 -8.47 -22.20
N ALA A 44 -9.99 -7.68 -22.45
CA ALA A 44 -9.88 -6.47 -23.28
C ALA A 44 -8.94 -5.42 -22.68
N HIS A 45 -8.96 -5.28 -21.35
CA HIS A 45 -8.19 -4.24 -20.65
C HIS A 45 -6.71 -4.60 -20.46
N THR A 46 -6.40 -5.86 -20.25
CA THR A 46 -5.05 -6.27 -19.82
C THR A 46 -4.36 -7.20 -20.81
N GLY A 47 -5.11 -7.79 -21.74
CA GLY A 47 -4.61 -8.83 -22.65
C GLY A 47 -4.31 -10.17 -21.95
N GLN A 48 -4.66 -10.31 -20.65
CA GLN A 48 -4.45 -11.55 -19.91
C GLN A 48 -5.65 -12.48 -20.02
N ALA A 49 -5.42 -13.80 -19.86
CA ALA A 49 -6.49 -14.77 -19.79
C ALA A 49 -7.42 -14.47 -18.60
N ALA A 50 -8.71 -14.73 -18.76
CA ALA A 50 -9.71 -14.53 -17.72
C ALA A 50 -10.82 -15.58 -17.83
N THR A 51 -11.31 -16.05 -16.70
CA THR A 51 -12.35 -17.07 -16.59
C THR A 51 -13.28 -16.80 -15.42
N VAL A 52 -14.41 -17.53 -15.38
CA VAL A 52 -15.29 -17.59 -14.20
C VAL A 52 -15.16 -18.91 -13.44
N SER A 53 -14.33 -19.84 -13.93
CA SER A 53 -14.11 -21.16 -13.33
C SER A 53 -12.86 -21.17 -12.43
N PRO A 54 -13.03 -21.45 -11.14
CA PRO A 54 -11.90 -21.71 -10.25
C PRO A 54 -11.01 -22.88 -10.72
N GLU A 55 -11.63 -23.91 -11.31
CA GLU A 55 -10.94 -25.10 -11.81
C GLU A 55 -9.98 -24.76 -12.97
N GLU A 56 -10.40 -23.88 -13.89
CA GLU A 56 -9.55 -23.41 -14.98
C GLU A 56 -8.37 -22.58 -14.42
N CYS A 57 -8.62 -21.76 -13.40
CA CYS A 57 -7.55 -21.04 -12.71
C CYS A 57 -6.55 -21.98 -12.04
N LEU A 58 -7.01 -23.06 -11.41
CA LEU A 58 -6.13 -24.06 -10.81
C LEU A 58 -5.38 -24.87 -11.88
N ALA A 59 -6.03 -25.18 -13.02
CA ALA A 59 -5.39 -25.82 -14.16
C ALA A 59 -4.27 -24.96 -14.80
N PHE A 60 -4.34 -23.63 -14.65
CA PHE A 60 -3.26 -22.71 -15.03
C PHE A 60 -1.99 -22.89 -14.19
N ARG A 61 -2.07 -23.61 -13.04
CA ARG A 61 -0.99 -23.87 -12.08
C ARG A 61 -0.34 -22.56 -11.57
N PRO A 62 -1.08 -21.71 -10.90
CA PRO A 62 -0.52 -20.50 -10.30
C PRO A 62 0.40 -20.85 -9.14
N ASP A 63 1.52 -20.14 -9.01
CA ASP A 63 2.41 -20.24 -7.86
C ASP A 63 1.78 -19.60 -6.61
N PHE A 64 0.88 -18.61 -6.80
CA PHE A 64 0.09 -17.96 -5.75
C PHE A 64 -1.17 -17.30 -6.31
N ALA A 65 -2.07 -16.93 -5.41
CA ALA A 65 -3.28 -16.17 -5.73
C ALA A 65 -3.14 -14.70 -5.26
N VAL A 66 -3.43 -13.76 -6.15
CA VAL A 66 -3.58 -12.33 -5.80
C VAL A 66 -5.05 -12.08 -5.48
N ILE A 67 -5.33 -11.59 -4.28
CA ILE A 67 -6.69 -11.31 -3.81
C ILE A 67 -6.94 -9.80 -3.94
N ALA A 68 -7.63 -9.38 -5.00
CA ALA A 68 -7.89 -7.99 -5.35
C ALA A 68 -9.40 -7.71 -5.44
N VAL A 69 -10.10 -8.01 -4.35
CA VAL A 69 -11.55 -7.84 -4.18
C VAL A 69 -11.86 -6.64 -3.27
N ASP A 70 -13.13 -6.35 -3.09
CA ASP A 70 -13.58 -5.31 -2.16
C ASP A 70 -13.11 -5.57 -0.73
N TYR A 71 -12.80 -4.50 0.02
CA TYR A 71 -12.33 -4.56 1.41
C TYR A 71 -13.23 -5.40 2.33
N ALA A 72 -14.54 -5.33 2.12
CA ALA A 72 -15.49 -6.11 2.92
C ALA A 72 -15.30 -7.64 2.80
N HIS A 73 -14.70 -8.10 1.72
CA HIS A 73 -14.57 -9.53 1.38
C HIS A 73 -13.13 -10.03 1.32
N ILE A 74 -12.14 -9.16 1.48
CA ILE A 74 -10.74 -9.49 1.20
C ILE A 74 -10.22 -10.66 2.06
N ALA A 75 -10.51 -10.63 3.36
CA ALA A 75 -10.07 -11.66 4.28
C ALA A 75 -10.78 -13.01 4.00
N ASP A 76 -12.09 -13.01 3.75
CA ASP A 76 -12.84 -14.23 3.47
C ASP A 76 -12.35 -14.93 2.21
N VAL A 77 -12.11 -14.16 1.15
CA VAL A 77 -11.57 -14.70 -0.10
C VAL A 77 -10.13 -15.17 0.08
N ALA A 78 -9.31 -14.46 0.83
CA ALA A 78 -7.94 -14.91 1.15
C ALA A 78 -7.97 -16.25 1.90
N LEU A 79 -8.81 -16.38 2.93
CA LEU A 79 -8.99 -17.61 3.71
C LEU A 79 -9.45 -18.78 2.83
N GLU A 80 -10.36 -18.55 1.88
CA GLU A 80 -10.80 -19.57 0.93
C GLU A 80 -9.60 -20.15 0.14
N TRP A 81 -8.76 -19.28 -0.43
CA TRP A 81 -7.62 -19.73 -1.26
C TRP A 81 -6.48 -20.31 -0.44
N ILE A 82 -6.25 -19.83 0.79
CA ILE A 82 -5.35 -20.48 1.75
C ILE A 82 -5.84 -21.89 2.07
N GLY A 83 -7.14 -22.06 2.31
CA GLY A 83 -7.75 -23.37 2.54
C GLY A 83 -7.62 -24.36 1.37
N ARG A 84 -7.40 -23.84 0.14
CA ARG A 84 -7.08 -24.64 -1.05
C ARG A 84 -5.57 -24.93 -1.20
N GLY A 85 -4.74 -24.49 -0.25
CA GLY A 85 -3.29 -24.74 -0.21
C GLY A 85 -2.45 -23.77 -1.06
N LEU A 86 -3.01 -22.65 -1.54
CA LEU A 86 -2.27 -21.67 -2.30
C LEU A 86 -1.66 -20.59 -1.38
N PRO A 87 -0.40 -20.19 -1.63
CA PRO A 87 0.10 -18.91 -1.13
C PRO A 87 -0.78 -17.76 -1.63
N VAL A 88 -0.96 -16.72 -0.82
CA VAL A 88 -1.78 -15.57 -1.20
C VAL A 88 -1.02 -14.25 -1.10
N VAL A 89 -1.28 -13.35 -2.04
CA VAL A 89 -0.92 -11.94 -1.98
C VAL A 89 -2.22 -11.15 -1.94
N THR A 90 -2.54 -10.53 -0.82
CA THR A 90 -3.76 -9.72 -0.68
C THR A 90 -3.49 -8.27 -1.10
N GLU A 91 -4.49 -7.60 -1.66
CA GLU A 91 -4.54 -6.14 -1.64
C GLU A 91 -4.62 -5.64 -0.19
N THR A 92 -4.39 -4.37 -0.01
CA THR A 92 -4.39 -3.68 1.29
C THR A 92 -5.78 -3.19 1.68
N PRO A 93 -6.10 -3.25 2.99
CA PRO A 93 -5.43 -3.97 4.08
C PRO A 93 -5.76 -5.47 4.09
N VAL A 94 -4.94 -6.29 4.74
CA VAL A 94 -5.02 -7.76 4.73
C VAL A 94 -6.31 -8.31 5.35
N GLY A 95 -6.96 -7.56 6.23
CA GLY A 95 -8.18 -7.95 6.94
C GLY A 95 -8.99 -6.76 7.42
N ASN A 96 -10.23 -7.03 7.83
CA ASN A 96 -11.25 -6.01 8.10
C ASN A 96 -11.97 -6.18 9.46
N THR A 97 -11.64 -7.21 10.23
CA THR A 97 -12.16 -7.43 11.60
C THR A 97 -11.08 -8.08 12.46
N GLU A 98 -11.18 -7.90 13.79
CA GLU A 98 -10.27 -8.54 14.75
C GLU A 98 -10.20 -10.05 14.58
N ASP A 99 -11.36 -10.71 14.41
CA ASP A 99 -11.43 -12.17 14.27
C ASP A 99 -10.71 -12.64 13.00
N LYS A 100 -10.82 -11.87 11.89
CA LYS A 100 -10.09 -12.19 10.67
C LYS A 100 -8.58 -11.98 10.82
N LEU A 101 -8.15 -10.97 11.58
CA LEU A 101 -6.73 -10.78 11.88
C LEU A 101 -6.19 -11.94 12.72
N ARG A 102 -6.93 -12.40 13.74
CA ARG A 102 -6.56 -13.60 14.53
C ARG A 102 -6.46 -14.86 13.66
N GLU A 103 -7.44 -15.07 12.79
CA GLU A 103 -7.49 -16.24 11.91
C GLU A 103 -6.31 -16.26 10.93
N LEU A 104 -6.01 -15.13 10.27
CA LEU A 104 -4.87 -14.98 9.36
C LEU A 104 -3.54 -15.22 10.10
N TRP A 105 -3.40 -14.67 11.31
CA TRP A 105 -2.20 -14.89 12.14
C TRP A 105 -2.03 -16.38 12.47
N ARG A 106 -3.09 -17.04 12.96
CA ARG A 106 -3.07 -18.47 13.26
C ARG A 106 -2.61 -19.29 12.06
N LEU A 107 -3.20 -19.06 10.89
CA LEU A 107 -2.83 -19.77 9.66
C LEU A 107 -1.39 -19.49 9.23
N GLY A 108 -0.93 -18.23 9.35
CA GLY A 108 0.45 -17.89 9.11
C GLY A 108 1.42 -18.63 10.04
N ARG A 109 1.07 -18.78 11.33
CA ARG A 109 1.84 -19.58 12.30
C ARG A 109 1.81 -21.08 11.99
N GLU A 110 0.78 -21.57 11.33
CA GLU A 110 0.63 -22.95 10.86
C GLU A 110 1.34 -23.18 9.50
N GLY A 111 1.98 -22.16 8.94
CA GLY A 111 2.79 -22.27 7.73
C GLY A 111 2.12 -21.76 6.45
N ALA A 112 0.92 -21.17 6.54
CA ALA A 112 0.31 -20.53 5.38
C ALA A 112 1.18 -19.32 4.93
N ARG A 113 1.41 -19.20 3.63
CA ARG A 113 2.17 -18.11 3.04
C ARG A 113 1.23 -16.98 2.66
N ILE A 114 1.22 -15.93 3.48
CA ILE A 114 0.32 -14.78 3.36
C ILE A 114 1.18 -13.53 3.26
N VAL A 115 1.02 -12.77 2.18
CA VAL A 115 1.69 -11.50 1.93
C VAL A 115 0.63 -10.43 1.66
N CYS A 116 0.80 -9.24 2.20
CA CYS A 116 -0.01 -8.08 1.84
C CYS A 116 0.75 -7.21 0.83
N CYS A 117 0.06 -6.75 -0.20
CA CYS A 117 0.66 -5.92 -1.24
C CYS A 117 0.79 -4.45 -0.80
N GLU A 118 1.52 -4.22 0.31
CA GLU A 118 1.86 -2.86 0.73
C GLU A 118 3.00 -2.32 -0.11
N GLN A 119 2.70 -1.34 -0.95
CA GLN A 119 3.61 -0.88 -1.99
C GLN A 119 4.30 0.46 -1.70
N TYR A 120 3.78 1.33 -0.82
CA TYR A 120 4.26 2.70 -0.71
C TYR A 120 5.72 2.82 -0.28
N HIS A 121 6.16 2.01 0.68
CA HIS A 121 7.57 1.99 1.11
C HIS A 121 8.55 1.51 0.01
N ARG A 122 8.03 0.91 -1.06
CA ARG A 122 8.79 0.44 -2.24
C ARG A 122 8.81 1.44 -3.39
N GLN A 123 8.00 2.49 -3.33
CA GLN A 123 8.08 3.56 -4.32
C GLN A 123 9.46 4.22 -4.26
N PRO A 124 10.18 4.38 -5.39
CA PRO A 124 11.59 4.75 -5.39
C PRO A 124 11.95 5.99 -4.58
N LEU A 125 11.10 7.01 -4.60
CA LEU A 125 11.32 8.24 -3.86
C LEU A 125 11.10 8.07 -2.34
N LEU A 126 10.02 7.39 -1.93
CA LEU A 126 9.75 7.09 -0.52
C LEU A 126 10.81 6.13 0.05
N ALA A 127 11.22 5.14 -0.74
CA ALA A 127 12.30 4.23 -0.39
C ALA A 127 13.62 4.96 -0.15
N ALA A 128 13.93 5.99 -0.95
CA ALA A 128 15.12 6.82 -0.75
C ALA A 128 15.06 7.60 0.58
N GLY A 129 13.89 8.19 0.91
CA GLY A 129 13.70 8.88 2.18
C GLY A 129 13.81 7.95 3.39
N LEU A 130 13.15 6.79 3.33
CA LEU A 130 13.23 5.77 4.39
C LEU A 130 14.66 5.27 4.60
N ARG A 131 15.42 5.03 3.52
CA ARG A 131 16.85 4.68 3.63
C ARG A 131 17.68 5.79 4.28
N ALA A 132 17.41 7.06 3.97
CA ALA A 132 18.10 8.18 4.62
C ALA A 132 17.86 8.19 6.14
N VAL A 133 16.64 7.82 6.58
CA VAL A 133 16.29 7.64 8.00
C VAL A 133 17.04 6.43 8.59
N GLU A 134 17.03 5.29 7.93
CA GLU A 134 17.72 4.07 8.36
C GLU A 134 19.24 4.27 8.51
N GLN A 135 19.83 5.02 7.58
CA GLN A 135 21.24 5.40 7.60
C GLN A 135 21.59 6.49 8.66
N GLY A 136 20.58 7.02 9.35
CA GLY A 136 20.76 8.04 10.37
C GLY A 136 21.17 9.43 9.83
N LEU A 137 20.92 9.70 8.54
CA LEU A 137 21.37 10.95 7.88
C LEU A 137 20.74 12.20 8.47
N ILE A 138 19.60 12.07 9.15
CA ILE A 138 18.89 13.18 9.82
C ILE A 138 18.83 12.98 11.34
N GLY A 139 19.51 11.95 11.88
CA GLY A 139 19.48 11.61 13.30
C GLY A 139 18.26 10.80 13.72
N GLU A 140 17.93 10.83 15.03
CA GLU A 140 16.80 10.05 15.58
C GLU A 140 15.46 10.71 15.28
N PRO A 141 14.50 9.98 14.63
CA PRO A 141 13.18 10.49 14.33
C PRO A 141 12.36 10.73 15.62
N SER A 142 11.58 11.82 15.63
CA SER A 142 10.74 12.19 16.77
C SER A 142 9.28 12.42 16.41
N SER A 143 9.01 13.03 15.28
CA SER A 143 7.62 13.31 14.86
C SER A 143 7.43 13.29 13.36
N LEU A 144 6.23 12.84 12.93
CA LEU A 144 5.84 12.76 11.52
C LEU A 144 4.52 13.48 11.28
N TYR A 145 4.47 14.35 10.27
CA TYR A 145 3.24 14.79 9.65
C TYR A 145 3.04 14.04 8.33
N LEU A 146 1.89 13.38 8.16
CA LEU A 146 1.61 12.53 6.99
C LEU A 146 0.25 12.87 6.40
N SER A 147 0.25 13.49 5.22
CA SER A 147 -0.93 13.81 4.42
C SER A 147 -0.76 13.26 2.99
N LEU A 148 -0.56 11.94 2.89
CA LEU A 148 -0.04 11.34 1.64
C LEU A 148 -0.92 10.22 1.10
N VAL A 149 -1.45 9.35 1.96
CA VAL A 149 -2.03 8.05 1.60
C VAL A 149 -3.16 7.67 2.56
N HIS A 150 -3.94 6.63 2.23
CA HIS A 150 -4.91 6.04 3.16
C HIS A 150 -4.26 5.58 4.47
N ASP A 151 -5.04 5.50 5.52
CA ASP A 151 -4.67 5.21 6.90
C ASP A 151 -3.83 3.93 7.06
N TYR A 152 -4.21 2.81 6.46
CA TYR A 152 -3.43 1.56 6.50
C TYR A 152 -2.06 1.69 5.81
N HIS A 153 -1.95 2.39 4.69
CA HIS A 153 -0.67 2.72 4.07
C HIS A 153 0.11 3.73 4.93
N GLY A 154 -0.63 4.68 5.54
CA GLY A 154 -0.08 5.63 6.49
C GLY A 154 0.55 4.93 7.69
N ALA A 155 -0.07 3.87 8.21
CA ALA A 155 0.45 3.06 9.31
C ALA A 155 1.82 2.46 8.97
N SER A 156 1.93 1.83 7.79
CA SER A 156 3.20 1.28 7.29
C SER A 156 4.30 2.36 7.20
N LEU A 157 3.99 3.51 6.61
CA LEU A 157 4.95 4.60 6.47
C LEU A 157 5.34 5.22 7.82
N MET A 158 4.37 5.42 8.73
CA MET A 158 4.63 5.94 10.08
C MET A 158 5.57 5.02 10.86
N ARG A 159 5.29 3.72 10.90
CA ARG A 159 6.15 2.77 11.61
C ARG A 159 7.57 2.78 11.06
N ARG A 160 7.74 2.75 9.74
CA ARG A 160 9.06 2.77 9.10
C ARG A 160 9.78 4.09 9.30
N ALA A 161 9.13 5.22 9.06
CA ALA A 161 9.74 6.53 9.19
C ALA A 161 10.10 6.88 10.64
N LEU A 162 9.25 6.51 11.60
CA LEU A 162 9.48 6.73 13.03
C LEU A 162 10.23 5.56 13.70
N ARG A 163 10.56 4.48 12.97
CA ARG A 163 11.19 3.27 13.53
C ARG A 163 10.41 2.65 14.68
N ILE A 164 9.09 2.53 14.50
CA ILE A 164 8.19 1.88 15.46
C ILE A 164 8.20 0.37 15.19
N ALA A 165 8.48 -0.40 16.23
CA ALA A 165 8.44 -1.87 16.12
C ALA A 165 7.00 -2.40 16.05
N PRO A 166 6.75 -3.53 15.35
CA PRO A 166 5.49 -4.24 15.48
C PRO A 166 5.16 -4.51 16.95
N GLY A 167 3.90 -4.39 17.33
CA GLY A 167 3.44 -4.60 18.70
C GLY A 167 3.65 -3.41 19.64
N GLU A 168 4.39 -2.36 19.26
CA GLU A 168 4.50 -1.16 20.08
C GLU A 168 3.12 -0.53 20.31
N GLY A 169 2.81 -0.21 21.58
CA GLY A 169 1.55 0.43 21.93
C GLY A 169 1.49 1.89 21.47
N TYR A 170 0.28 2.36 21.21
CA TYR A 170 0.03 3.76 20.87
C TYR A 170 -1.36 4.19 21.30
N THR A 171 -1.58 5.50 21.31
CA THR A 171 -2.86 6.13 21.61
C THR A 171 -3.29 6.98 20.41
N LEU A 172 -4.56 6.89 20.04
CA LEU A 172 -5.18 7.66 18.97
C LEU A 172 -6.18 8.68 19.52
N ARG A 173 -6.18 9.88 18.93
CA ARG A 173 -7.29 10.83 19.01
C ARG A 173 -7.61 11.28 17.59
N GLY A 174 -8.89 11.34 17.23
CA GLY A 174 -9.27 11.61 15.85
C GLY A 174 -10.46 12.50 15.67
N VAL A 175 -10.57 13.09 14.49
CA VAL A 175 -11.75 13.82 14.02
C VAL A 175 -11.87 13.68 12.51
N CYS A 176 -13.11 13.54 12.02
CA CYS A 176 -13.42 13.58 10.61
C CYS A 176 -14.13 14.89 10.28
N GLN A 177 -13.59 15.65 9.34
CA GLN A 177 -14.20 16.84 8.78
C GLN A 177 -14.78 16.53 7.40
N ARG A 178 -15.93 17.11 7.07
CA ARG A 178 -16.51 17.10 5.72
C ARG A 178 -16.58 18.52 5.19
N SER A 179 -16.27 18.68 3.91
CA SER A 179 -16.36 19.97 3.22
C SER A 179 -16.53 19.78 1.72
N PRO A 180 -17.20 20.71 1.03
CA PRO A 180 -17.29 20.69 -0.41
C PRO A 180 -15.91 20.94 -1.02
N VAL A 181 -15.59 20.19 -2.08
CA VAL A 181 -14.35 20.33 -2.86
C VAL A 181 -14.66 20.07 -4.33
N ALA A 182 -14.17 20.94 -5.22
CA ALA A 182 -14.27 20.74 -6.64
C ALA A 182 -13.48 19.48 -7.06
N GLU A 183 -14.14 18.58 -7.79
CA GLU A 183 -13.48 17.44 -8.40
C GLU A 183 -12.68 17.92 -9.62
N THR A 184 -11.46 17.41 -9.77
CA THR A 184 -10.57 17.82 -10.88
C THR A 184 -10.11 16.65 -11.73
N ASP A 185 -10.14 15.43 -11.19
CA ASP A 185 -9.74 14.22 -11.88
C ASP A 185 -10.48 12.98 -11.33
N SER A 186 -10.48 11.90 -12.14
CA SER A 186 -11.08 10.62 -11.80
C SER A 186 -10.20 9.46 -12.27
N ARG A 187 -10.63 8.22 -12.02
CA ARG A 187 -10.00 7.00 -12.60
C ARG A 187 -10.07 6.95 -14.13
N TYR A 188 -10.88 7.80 -14.73
CA TYR A 188 -11.20 7.79 -16.16
C TYR A 188 -10.76 9.06 -16.90
N GLY A 189 -10.15 10.01 -16.17
CA GLY A 189 -9.63 11.26 -16.71
C GLY A 189 -10.11 12.51 -16.00
N ALA A 190 -9.71 13.67 -16.52
CA ALA A 190 -9.99 14.97 -15.95
C ALA A 190 -11.49 15.28 -15.90
N ILE A 191 -11.89 16.00 -14.85
CA ILE A 191 -13.25 16.50 -14.62
C ILE A 191 -13.20 18.01 -14.83
N LEU A 192 -13.94 18.50 -15.85
CA LEU A 192 -13.88 19.89 -16.29
C LEU A 192 -15.23 20.61 -16.17
N ASP A 193 -16.24 19.96 -15.62
CA ASP A 193 -17.60 20.49 -15.47
C ASP A 193 -17.82 21.36 -14.24
N GLY A 194 -16.78 21.49 -13.38
CA GLY A 194 -16.82 22.31 -12.17
C GLY A 194 -17.66 21.75 -11.02
N ARG A 195 -18.05 20.47 -11.10
CA ARG A 195 -18.83 19.82 -10.03
C ARG A 195 -18.04 19.72 -8.73
N GLU A 196 -18.77 19.78 -7.63
CA GLU A 196 -18.23 19.60 -6.28
C GLU A 196 -18.69 18.28 -5.67
N THR A 197 -17.92 17.75 -4.74
CA THR A 197 -18.25 16.60 -3.92
C THR A 197 -18.02 16.90 -2.45
N GLU A 198 -18.76 16.25 -1.56
CA GLU A 198 -18.47 16.25 -0.13
C GLU A 198 -17.26 15.36 0.16
N ALA A 199 -16.13 15.97 0.44
CA ALA A 199 -14.90 15.26 0.77
C ALA A 199 -14.75 15.07 2.27
N ALA A 200 -14.59 13.82 2.70
CA ALA A 200 -14.21 13.50 4.06
C ALA A 200 -12.70 13.64 4.23
N ARG A 201 -12.26 14.27 5.32
CA ARG A 201 -10.87 14.42 5.75
C ARG A 201 -10.72 13.83 7.13
N SER A 202 -9.93 12.79 7.25
CA SER A 202 -9.61 12.13 8.52
C SER A 202 -8.33 12.72 9.10
N MET A 203 -8.38 13.15 10.35
CA MET A 203 -7.23 13.64 11.09
C MET A 203 -7.07 12.78 12.34
N LEU A 204 -5.90 12.17 12.52
CA LEU A 204 -5.54 11.36 13.68
C LEU A 204 -4.25 11.91 14.29
N HIS A 205 -4.25 12.12 15.60
CA HIS A 205 -3.04 12.28 16.38
C HIS A 205 -2.68 10.94 16.99
N VAL A 206 -1.44 10.53 16.80
CA VAL A 206 -0.90 9.22 17.21
C VAL A 206 0.26 9.45 18.17
N SER A 207 0.13 9.00 19.41
CA SER A 207 1.21 9.04 20.42
C SER A 207 1.70 7.61 20.68
N PHE A 208 2.93 7.32 20.31
CA PHE A 208 3.57 6.01 20.53
C PHE A 208 4.19 5.92 21.92
N ASP A 209 4.27 4.71 22.47
CA ASP A 209 4.83 4.47 23.81
C ASP A 209 6.32 4.85 23.91
N SER A 210 7.04 4.82 22.81
CA SER A 210 8.43 5.34 22.71
C SER A 210 8.54 6.86 22.86
N GLY A 211 7.42 7.59 22.95
CA GLY A 211 7.38 9.05 22.98
C GLY A 211 7.47 9.71 21.60
N ARG A 212 7.44 8.94 20.52
CA ARG A 212 7.32 9.46 19.15
C ARG A 212 5.88 9.80 18.83
N GLU A 213 5.69 10.81 17.94
CA GLU A 213 4.38 11.35 17.63
C GLU A 213 4.13 11.34 16.12
N ALA A 214 2.87 11.11 15.70
CA ALA A 214 2.48 11.33 14.32
C ALA A 214 1.16 12.09 14.21
N ILE A 215 1.04 12.92 13.18
CA ILE A 215 -0.21 13.51 12.74
C ILE A 215 -0.50 12.94 11.36
N TYR A 216 -1.54 12.12 11.29
CA TYR A 216 -2.12 11.67 10.03
C TYR A 216 -3.26 12.61 9.65
N ASP A 217 -3.24 13.09 8.40
CA ASP A 217 -4.20 14.09 7.92
C ASP A 217 -4.46 13.84 6.43
N PHE A 218 -5.52 13.12 6.09
CA PHE A 218 -5.74 12.72 4.71
C PHE A 218 -7.21 12.73 4.29
N SER A 219 -7.41 13.11 3.03
CA SER A 219 -8.68 12.96 2.32
C SER A 219 -8.45 12.17 1.03
N PRO A 220 -9.26 11.13 0.73
CA PRO A 220 -9.10 10.33 -0.49
C PRO A 220 -9.14 11.13 -1.80
N ILE A 221 -9.74 12.32 -1.80
CA ILE A 221 -9.74 13.19 -2.97
C ILE A 221 -8.33 13.64 -3.37
N GLN A 222 -7.37 13.68 -2.41
CA GLN A 222 -5.97 14.07 -2.67
C GLN A 222 -5.26 13.17 -3.70
N TYR A 223 -5.73 11.95 -3.90
CA TYR A 223 -5.17 11.07 -4.93
C TYR A 223 -5.40 11.58 -6.36
N ARG A 224 -6.46 12.37 -6.57
CA ARG A 224 -6.90 12.81 -7.89
C ARG A 224 -7.30 14.29 -7.89
N SER A 225 -6.63 15.09 -7.06
CA SER A 225 -6.92 16.51 -6.97
C SER A 225 -5.73 17.33 -7.44
N TYR A 226 -5.94 18.24 -8.38
CA TYR A 226 -4.94 19.24 -8.78
C TYR A 226 -4.90 20.45 -7.84
N ILE A 227 -5.85 20.52 -6.88
CA ILE A 227 -5.96 21.62 -5.92
C ILE A 227 -5.77 21.15 -4.47
N ARG A 228 -5.36 19.90 -4.24
CA ARG A 228 -5.03 19.32 -2.94
C ARG A 228 -3.74 18.54 -3.08
N SER A 229 -2.69 19.04 -2.45
CA SER A 229 -1.37 18.38 -2.45
C SER A 229 -1.30 17.24 -1.44
N ARG A 230 -0.31 16.40 -1.62
CA ARG A 230 0.06 15.33 -0.70
C ARG A 230 1.42 15.66 -0.11
N HIS A 231 1.60 15.45 1.19
CA HIS A 231 2.78 15.87 1.93
C HIS A 231 3.21 14.85 2.98
N LEU A 232 4.51 14.81 3.21
CA LEU A 232 5.15 14.12 4.31
C LEU A 232 6.23 15.03 4.90
N THR A 233 6.25 15.18 6.23
CA THR A 233 7.34 15.85 6.95
C THR A 233 7.73 15.02 8.17
N LEU A 234 8.93 14.46 8.17
CA LEU A 234 9.53 13.76 9.32
C LEU A 234 10.58 14.65 9.96
N ARG A 235 10.43 14.91 11.26
CA ARG A 235 11.44 15.63 12.05
C ARG A 235 12.27 14.67 12.86
N ALA A 236 13.57 14.94 12.87
CA ALA A 236 14.55 14.15 13.61
C ALA A 236 15.58 15.06 14.29
N SER A 237 16.40 14.49 15.17
CA SER A 237 17.31 15.25 16.02
C SER A 237 18.39 16.09 15.26
N ARG A 238 18.69 15.75 14.00
CA ARG A 238 19.71 16.41 13.19
C ARG A 238 19.22 16.85 11.81
N GLY A 239 17.90 16.80 11.58
CA GLY A 239 17.35 17.21 10.32
C GLY A 239 15.87 16.91 10.16
N GLU A 240 15.39 17.13 8.95
CA GLU A 240 14.01 16.94 8.56
C GLU A 240 13.96 16.33 7.15
N TRP A 241 13.05 15.38 6.94
CA TRP A 241 12.67 14.92 5.61
C TRP A 241 11.32 15.53 5.23
N THR A 242 11.29 16.37 4.20
CA THR A 242 10.05 16.95 3.66
C THR A 242 9.93 16.56 2.19
N ASP A 243 8.93 15.78 1.85
CA ASP A 243 8.59 15.30 0.50
C ASP A 243 9.83 14.74 -0.25
N THR A 244 10.48 15.57 -1.06
CA THR A 244 11.63 15.20 -1.90
C THR A 244 12.97 15.72 -1.38
N MET A 245 12.99 16.29 -0.18
CA MET A 245 14.16 17.00 0.35
C MET A 245 14.54 16.54 1.75
N LEU A 246 15.82 16.46 2.01
CA LEU A 246 16.39 16.44 3.37
C LEU A 246 16.99 17.80 3.70
N LEU A 247 16.61 18.34 4.85
CA LEU A 247 17.30 19.44 5.53
C LEU A 247 18.08 18.82 6.67
N ARG A 248 19.39 18.92 6.70
CA ARG A 248 20.19 18.22 7.71
C ARG A 248 21.43 18.98 8.13
N LEU A 249 22.01 18.58 9.23
CA LEU A 249 23.34 19.00 9.63
C LEU A 249 24.38 17.97 9.17
N ASN A 250 25.45 18.41 8.52
CA ASN A 250 26.58 17.54 8.16
C ASN A 250 27.48 17.22 9.38
N GLY A 251 28.57 16.50 9.16
CA GLY A 251 29.53 16.13 10.21
C GLY A 251 30.23 17.30 10.89
N LYS A 252 30.20 18.49 10.30
CA LYS A 252 30.73 19.75 10.85
C LYS A 252 29.66 20.62 11.50
N ASN A 253 28.43 20.12 11.60
CA ASN A 253 27.27 20.86 12.10
C ASN A 253 26.83 22.03 11.20
N GLU A 254 27.17 21.97 9.90
CA GLU A 254 26.75 22.95 8.90
C GLU A 254 25.42 22.50 8.25
N PRO A 255 24.50 23.43 7.94
CA PRO A 255 23.23 23.06 7.31
C PRO A 255 23.42 22.67 5.83
N GLU A 256 22.75 21.57 5.44
CA GLU A 256 22.70 21.08 4.05
C GLU A 256 21.26 20.86 3.59
N ARG A 257 21.04 21.11 2.29
CA ARG A 257 19.82 20.69 1.59
C ARG A 257 20.19 19.62 0.58
N VAL A 258 19.58 18.46 0.69
CA VAL A 258 19.85 17.30 -0.18
C VAL A 258 18.54 16.88 -0.85
N ALA A 259 18.49 16.97 -2.17
CA ALA A 259 17.36 16.43 -2.92
C ALA A 259 17.41 14.90 -2.85
N LEU A 260 16.27 14.28 -2.51
CA LEU A 260 16.09 12.83 -2.61
C LEU A 260 15.94 12.46 -4.09
N LEU A 261 16.80 11.58 -4.56
CA LEU A 261 16.72 11.04 -5.90
C LEU A 261 16.13 9.62 -5.83
N PRO A 262 15.17 9.30 -6.71
CA PRO A 262 14.68 7.93 -6.81
C PRO A 262 15.83 6.98 -7.10
N GLU A 263 16.00 5.96 -6.28
CA GLU A 263 17.02 4.94 -6.48
C GLU A 263 16.34 3.58 -6.65
N ILE A 264 16.62 2.94 -7.78
CA ILE A 264 16.11 1.61 -8.09
C ILE A 264 17.20 0.60 -7.75
N PRO A 265 17.00 -0.28 -6.75
CA PRO A 265 17.91 -1.36 -6.44
C PRO A 265 18.23 -2.22 -7.67
N GLU A 266 19.46 -2.75 -7.76
CA GLU A 266 19.94 -3.56 -8.89
C GLU A 266 18.97 -4.68 -9.29
N ARG A 267 18.43 -5.39 -8.28
CA ARG A 267 17.45 -6.47 -8.47
C ARG A 267 16.23 -6.03 -9.29
N TYR A 268 15.78 -4.78 -9.15
CA TYR A 268 14.56 -4.28 -9.79
C TYR A 268 14.81 -3.50 -11.08
N ARG A 269 16.06 -3.35 -11.52
CA ARG A 269 16.39 -2.69 -12.80
C ARG A 269 15.83 -3.39 -14.03
N ILE A 270 15.50 -4.68 -13.89
CA ILE A 270 14.81 -5.46 -14.92
C ILE A 270 13.35 -4.96 -15.14
N LEU A 271 12.78 -4.23 -14.18
CA LEU A 271 11.43 -3.66 -14.27
C LEU A 271 11.49 -2.32 -15.00
N ASP A 272 11.39 -2.38 -16.34
CA ASP A 272 11.35 -1.18 -17.17
C ASP A 272 10.07 -0.39 -16.96
N THR A 273 10.17 0.82 -16.42
CA THR A 273 9.03 1.69 -16.14
C THR A 273 8.34 2.18 -17.42
N GLN A 274 9.04 2.22 -18.57
CA GLN A 274 8.42 2.58 -19.84
C GLN A 274 7.40 1.52 -20.28
N ALA A 275 7.71 0.24 -20.10
CA ALA A 275 6.76 -0.85 -20.39
C ALA A 275 5.46 -0.74 -19.59
N LEU A 276 5.51 -0.19 -18.36
CA LEU A 276 4.31 0.12 -17.58
C LEU A 276 3.56 1.35 -18.12
N ARG A 277 4.27 2.40 -18.53
CA ARG A 277 3.67 3.61 -19.11
C ARG A 277 2.91 3.29 -20.40
N ASP A 278 3.45 2.45 -21.25
CA ASP A 278 2.85 2.06 -22.54
C ASP A 278 1.55 1.28 -22.36
N ARG A 279 1.29 0.74 -21.17
CA ARG A 279 0.08 -0.04 -20.85
C ARG A 279 -1.01 0.77 -20.13
N ARG A 280 -0.78 2.06 -19.93
CA ARG A 280 -1.78 2.94 -19.31
C ARG A 280 -2.86 3.35 -20.28
N ARG A 281 -4.07 3.47 -19.74
CA ARG A 281 -5.20 4.07 -20.46
C ARG A 281 -5.26 5.55 -20.19
N ASN A 282 -5.42 6.32 -21.27
CA ASN A 282 -5.97 7.70 -21.34
C ASN A 282 -5.65 8.58 -20.12
N TRP A 283 -4.38 8.93 -19.97
CA TRP A 283 -3.98 9.94 -19.00
C TRP A 283 -3.60 11.21 -19.77
N THR A 284 -4.14 12.34 -19.35
CA THR A 284 -3.54 13.64 -19.66
C THR A 284 -2.20 13.68 -18.96
N ALA A 285 -1.14 13.36 -19.66
CA ALA A 285 0.16 12.96 -19.13
C ALA A 285 0.86 14.03 -18.27
N GLU A 286 0.48 15.30 -18.42
CA GLU A 286 1.20 16.41 -17.80
C GLU A 286 0.77 16.72 -16.36
N LEU A 287 -0.42 16.30 -15.93
CA LEU A 287 -0.98 16.66 -14.62
C LEU A 287 -1.28 15.46 -13.72
N ALA A 288 -1.24 14.24 -14.25
CA ALA A 288 -1.51 13.04 -13.46
C ALA A 288 -0.34 12.70 -12.52
N PRO A 289 -0.60 12.35 -11.25
CA PRO A 289 0.42 11.79 -10.38
C PRO A 289 1.10 10.60 -11.05
N ASP A 290 2.41 10.44 -10.87
CA ASP A 290 3.14 9.31 -11.46
C ASP A 290 2.72 7.98 -10.83
N THR A 291 1.62 7.39 -11.35
CA THR A 291 1.08 6.11 -10.89
C THR A 291 1.97 4.93 -11.29
N VAL A 292 2.98 5.12 -12.17
CA VAL A 292 3.98 4.09 -12.50
C VAL A 292 4.77 3.68 -11.26
N GLN A 293 4.96 4.59 -10.30
CA GLN A 293 5.62 4.25 -9.04
C GLN A 293 4.86 3.18 -8.27
N ASP A 294 3.53 3.21 -8.28
CA ASP A 294 2.67 2.19 -7.67
C ASP A 294 2.85 0.84 -8.37
N GLU A 295 2.73 0.82 -9.70
CA GLU A 295 2.88 -0.42 -10.48
C GLU A 295 4.29 -0.98 -10.40
N PHE A 296 5.31 -0.13 -10.40
CA PHE A 296 6.70 -0.53 -10.17
C PHE A 296 6.87 -1.18 -8.79
N ALA A 297 6.33 -0.55 -7.75
CA ALA A 297 6.41 -1.03 -6.38
C ALA A 297 5.70 -2.38 -6.20
N ILE A 298 4.50 -2.55 -6.81
CA ILE A 298 3.79 -3.83 -6.85
C ILE A 298 4.59 -4.88 -7.63
N ALA A 299 5.13 -4.54 -8.81
CA ALA A 299 5.93 -5.46 -9.61
C ALA A 299 7.19 -5.91 -8.85
N SER A 300 7.83 -5.01 -8.09
CA SER A 300 8.98 -5.36 -7.25
C SER A 300 8.61 -6.32 -6.13
N LEU A 301 7.43 -6.15 -5.50
CA LEU A 301 6.92 -7.08 -4.50
C LEU A 301 6.63 -8.46 -5.12
N LEU A 302 5.97 -8.48 -6.30
CA LEU A 302 5.70 -9.74 -7.01
C LEU A 302 6.99 -10.46 -7.41
N LEU A 303 8.04 -9.73 -7.77
CA LEU A 303 9.34 -10.34 -8.09
C LEU A 303 9.98 -10.98 -6.86
N ASP A 304 9.84 -10.37 -5.68
CA ASP A 304 10.34 -10.94 -4.41
C ASP A 304 9.55 -12.17 -3.96
N MET A 305 8.34 -12.39 -4.48
CA MET A 305 7.61 -13.64 -4.23
C MET A 305 8.40 -14.87 -4.70
N GLU A 306 9.27 -14.76 -5.72
CA GLU A 306 10.11 -15.88 -6.18
C GLU A 306 11.00 -16.39 -5.05
N ASP A 307 11.69 -15.50 -4.35
CA ASP A 307 12.55 -15.86 -3.22
C ASP A 307 11.73 -16.38 -2.04
N TYR A 308 10.60 -15.71 -1.74
CA TYR A 308 9.73 -16.14 -0.65
C TYR A 308 9.16 -17.54 -0.86
N LEU A 309 8.75 -17.88 -2.07
CA LEU A 309 8.27 -19.21 -2.41
C LEU A 309 9.38 -20.27 -2.33
N ALA A 310 10.62 -19.87 -2.56
CA ALA A 310 11.81 -20.71 -2.38
C ALA A 310 12.27 -20.83 -0.90
N GLY A 311 11.58 -20.20 0.06
CA GLY A 311 11.91 -20.23 1.49
C GLY A 311 12.70 -19.04 2.00
N GLY A 312 12.86 -17.99 1.19
CA GLY A 312 13.44 -16.70 1.57
C GLY A 312 12.50 -15.83 2.42
N PRO A 313 12.91 -14.60 2.74
CA PRO A 313 12.12 -13.68 3.55
C PRO A 313 10.84 -13.25 2.84
N SER A 314 9.79 -12.97 3.62
CA SER A 314 8.53 -12.42 3.08
C SER A 314 8.75 -11.02 2.50
N PRO A 315 8.20 -10.73 1.30
CA PRO A 315 8.23 -9.38 0.72
C PRO A 315 7.58 -8.31 1.60
N TYR A 316 6.55 -8.70 2.35
CA TYR A 316 5.92 -7.91 3.40
C TYR A 316 5.42 -8.86 4.49
N PRO A 317 6.06 -8.90 5.67
CA PRO A 317 5.72 -9.84 6.73
C PRO A 317 4.25 -9.72 7.17
N LEU A 318 3.61 -10.84 7.45
CA LEU A 318 2.21 -10.86 7.90
C LEU A 318 1.98 -10.00 9.14
N GLU A 319 2.92 -10.01 10.09
CA GLU A 319 2.84 -9.20 11.30
C GLU A 319 2.71 -7.70 10.96
N GLU A 320 3.50 -7.19 10.02
CA GLU A 320 3.43 -5.81 9.54
C GLU A 320 2.05 -5.52 8.90
N ALA A 321 1.54 -6.43 8.10
CA ALA A 321 0.24 -6.28 7.45
C ALA A 321 -0.93 -6.27 8.45
N LEU A 322 -0.82 -7.06 9.52
CA LEU A 322 -1.79 -7.06 10.61
C LEU A 322 -1.75 -5.75 11.41
N GLU A 323 -0.57 -5.19 11.66
CA GLU A 323 -0.42 -3.88 12.30
C GLU A 323 -1.08 -2.77 11.47
N ASP A 324 -0.94 -2.79 10.16
CA ASP A 324 -1.57 -1.82 9.27
C ASP A 324 -3.10 -1.92 9.30
N ALA A 325 -3.62 -3.15 9.22
CA ALA A 325 -5.05 -3.40 9.31
C ALA A 325 -5.62 -3.04 10.70
N TRP A 326 -4.86 -3.31 11.75
CA TRP A 326 -5.21 -2.93 13.12
C TRP A 326 -5.28 -1.43 13.30
N PHE A 327 -4.28 -0.70 12.78
CA PHE A 327 -4.29 0.75 12.81
C PHE A 327 -5.54 1.32 12.16
N LYS A 328 -5.94 0.78 11.01
CA LYS A 328 -7.19 1.19 10.37
C LYS A 328 -8.41 0.95 11.26
N LEU A 329 -8.56 -0.24 11.84
CA LEU A 329 -9.70 -0.56 12.71
C LEU A 329 -9.76 0.37 13.93
N GLN A 330 -8.62 0.67 14.56
CA GLN A 330 -8.54 1.57 15.70
C GLN A 330 -8.72 3.04 15.29
N GLY A 331 -8.21 3.43 14.13
CA GLY A 331 -8.43 4.75 13.53
C GLY A 331 -9.90 5.02 13.26
N ASP A 332 -10.63 4.06 12.70
CA ASP A 332 -12.08 4.15 12.50
C ASP A 332 -12.83 4.33 13.84
N ARG A 333 -12.40 3.65 14.91
CA ARG A 333 -12.96 3.85 16.27
C ARG A 333 -12.68 5.25 16.80
N ALA A 334 -11.46 5.75 16.63
CA ALA A 334 -11.09 7.10 17.07
C ALA A 334 -11.85 8.18 16.29
N LEU A 335 -12.06 8.00 14.99
CA LEU A 335 -12.85 8.92 14.17
C LEU A 335 -14.34 8.89 14.49
N ALA A 336 -14.88 7.74 14.95
CA ALA A 336 -16.25 7.59 15.39
C ALA A 336 -16.52 8.23 16.79
N GLN A 337 -15.46 8.50 17.56
CA GLN A 337 -15.50 9.09 18.89
C GLN A 337 -14.62 10.35 18.96
N PRO A 338 -15.02 11.46 18.33
CA PRO A 338 -14.18 12.64 18.14
C PRO A 338 -13.53 13.11 19.44
N TRP A 339 -12.21 13.32 19.37
CA TRP A 339 -11.34 13.79 20.46
C TRP A 339 -11.20 12.86 21.67
N GLN A 340 -11.91 11.72 21.69
CA GLN A 340 -11.70 10.72 22.72
C GLN A 340 -10.43 9.91 22.44
N GLU A 341 -9.82 9.44 23.52
CA GLU A 341 -8.61 8.64 23.47
C GLU A 341 -8.96 7.18 23.21
N VAL A 342 -8.35 6.59 22.19
CA VAL A 342 -8.40 5.15 21.90
C VAL A 342 -7.03 4.56 22.17
N ARG A 343 -6.89 3.79 23.23
CA ARG A 343 -5.65 3.10 23.56
C ARG A 343 -5.52 1.81 22.75
N CYS A 344 -4.37 1.62 22.09
CA CYS A 344 -4.00 0.48 21.27
C CYS A 344 -2.76 -0.18 21.86
N GLY A 345 -2.94 -1.02 22.88
CA GLY A 345 -1.86 -1.76 23.55
C GLY A 345 -1.69 -3.16 22.98
N GLU A 346 -2.33 -4.14 23.61
CA GLU A 346 -2.25 -5.53 23.18
C GLU A 346 -2.87 -5.77 21.80
N ARG A 347 -2.24 -6.64 21.05
CA ARG A 347 -2.72 -7.05 19.72
C ARG A 347 -3.62 -8.27 19.84
N PRO A 348 -4.82 -8.27 19.24
CA PRO A 348 -5.79 -9.35 19.41
C PRO A 348 -5.31 -10.71 18.90
N TRP A 349 -4.32 -10.75 18.03
CA TRP A 349 -3.74 -11.98 17.50
C TRP A 349 -2.55 -12.51 18.30
N LEU A 350 -2.06 -11.76 19.30
CA LEU A 350 -0.99 -12.20 20.21
C LEU A 350 -1.53 -12.72 21.55
N ALA A 351 -2.85 -12.59 21.79
CA ALA A 351 -3.54 -13.01 23.01
C ALA A 351 -3.76 -14.52 23.06
#